data_9badaf8f6a5f29183c604214135785e9
#
_entry.id   9badaf8f6a5f29183c604214135785e9
#
_cell.length_a   1.000
_cell.length_b   1.000
_cell.length_c   1.000
_cell.angle_alpha   90.00
_cell.angle_beta   90.00
_cell.angle_gamma   90.00
#
_symmetry.space_group_name_H-M   'P 1'
#
loop_
_entity.id
_entity.type
_entity.pdbx_description
1 polymer ?
#
loop_
_entity_poly.entity_id
_entity_poly.type
_entity_poly.pdbx_seq_one_letter_code
_entity_poly.pdbx_strand_id
1 'polypeptide(L)'
;MTSFDYSVLLIIGISIVVSMMRGAVREVLAIVGWLAAFYVAKTYATQLTPLLPADIPSDSLKILAAFIILFLAVLLISSLLCIALSGVLKKIGLNWLNRGVGAVFGFARGLLIVCVLVFLAGLTSLPNDVRWTNAMFSSPLEALVKTMLPLVPQTVAKHVKYA
;
A
#
# COMPACT_ATOMS: atom_id res chain seq x y z
N MET A 1 -18.09 -22.11 1.29
CA MET A 1 -16.80 -21.42 1.11
C MET A 1 -16.19 -21.84 -0.22
N THR A 2 -15.90 -20.89 -1.05
CA THR A 2 -15.32 -21.11 -2.40
C THR A 2 -13.81 -20.84 -2.38
N SER A 3 -13.11 -21.16 -3.49
CA SER A 3 -11.70 -20.84 -3.63
C SER A 3 -11.42 -19.34 -3.47
N PHE A 4 -12.40 -18.49 -3.77
CA PHE A 4 -12.34 -17.04 -3.56
C PHE A 4 -12.25 -16.71 -2.07
N ASP A 5 -13.11 -17.32 -1.22
CA ASP A 5 -13.11 -17.08 0.22
C ASP A 5 -11.76 -17.46 0.86
N TYR A 6 -11.19 -18.59 0.44
CA TYR A 6 -9.86 -19.00 0.91
C TYR A 6 -8.76 -18.02 0.51
N SER A 7 -8.82 -17.49 -0.72
CA SER A 7 -7.86 -16.47 -1.19
C SER A 7 -7.96 -15.19 -0.36
N VAL A 8 -9.17 -14.73 -0.07
CA VAL A 8 -9.42 -13.54 0.77
C VAL A 8 -8.84 -13.74 2.17
N LEU A 9 -9.17 -14.88 2.82
CA LEU A 9 -8.66 -15.19 4.15
C LEU A 9 -7.15 -15.32 4.19
N LEU A 10 -6.56 -15.91 3.15
CA LEU A 10 -5.10 -16.06 3.03
C LEU A 10 -4.41 -14.70 2.90
N ILE A 11 -4.92 -13.81 2.05
CA ILE A 11 -4.34 -12.46 1.87
C ILE A 11 -4.42 -11.67 3.17
N ILE A 12 -5.59 -11.65 3.81
CA ILE A 12 -5.78 -10.94 5.08
C ILE A 12 -4.91 -11.55 6.17
N GLY A 13 -4.88 -12.88 6.29
CA GLY A 13 -4.07 -13.60 7.28
C GLY A 13 -2.59 -13.32 7.14
N ILE A 14 -2.05 -13.43 5.93
CA ILE A 14 -0.62 -13.08 5.66
C ILE A 14 -0.37 -11.61 6.00
N SER A 15 -1.26 -10.70 5.61
CA SER A 15 -1.11 -9.27 5.91
C SER A 15 -1.05 -9.00 7.41
N ILE A 16 -1.92 -9.64 8.21
CA ILE A 16 -1.92 -9.54 9.67
C ILE A 16 -0.60 -10.07 10.25
N VAL A 17 -0.19 -11.28 9.86
CA VAL A 17 1.04 -11.91 10.38
C VAL A 17 2.27 -11.04 10.09
N VAL A 18 2.41 -10.57 8.86
CA VAL A 18 3.52 -9.71 8.46
C VAL A 18 3.52 -8.41 9.27
N SER A 19 2.35 -7.79 9.46
CA SER A 19 2.23 -6.54 10.21
C SER A 19 2.47 -6.74 11.72
N MET A 20 2.04 -7.87 12.29
CA MET A 20 2.39 -8.25 13.67
C MET A 20 3.90 -8.44 13.86
N MET A 21 4.57 -9.04 12.88
CA MET A 21 6.02 -9.22 12.92
C MET A 21 6.78 -7.89 12.83
N ARG A 22 6.30 -6.96 12.01
CA ARG A 22 6.88 -5.64 11.83
C ARG A 22 6.54 -4.67 12.96
N GLY A 23 5.31 -4.72 13.44
CA GLY A 23 4.72 -3.83 14.45
C GLY A 23 4.17 -2.53 13.85
N ALA A 24 3.19 -1.94 14.59
CA ALA A 24 2.46 -0.74 14.17
C ALA A 24 3.38 0.45 13.83
N VAL A 25 4.40 0.68 14.65
CA VAL A 25 5.32 1.81 14.44
C VAL A 25 6.02 1.72 13.10
N ARG A 26 6.43 0.53 12.68
CA ARG A 26 7.04 0.34 11.36
C ARG A 26 6.07 0.58 10.22
N GLU A 27 4.81 0.16 10.36
CA GLU A 27 3.78 0.36 9.35
C GLU A 27 3.46 1.86 9.19
N VAL A 28 3.26 2.58 10.30
CA VAL A 28 3.00 4.03 10.27
C VAL A 28 4.19 4.80 9.70
N LEU A 29 5.41 4.51 10.17
CA LEU A 29 6.60 5.18 9.70
C LEU A 29 6.91 4.87 8.23
N ALA A 30 6.56 3.69 7.75
CA ALA A 30 6.69 3.38 6.32
C ALA A 30 5.77 4.26 5.48
N ILE A 31 4.50 4.44 5.87
CA ILE A 31 3.56 5.32 5.16
C ILE A 31 4.05 6.77 5.20
N VAL A 32 4.41 7.27 6.38
CA VAL A 32 4.94 8.63 6.55
C VAL A 32 6.22 8.82 5.73
N GLY A 33 7.12 7.82 5.76
CA GLY A 33 8.36 7.85 4.99
C GLY A 33 8.14 7.92 3.48
N TRP A 34 7.15 7.18 2.95
CA TRP A 34 6.77 7.24 1.55
C TRP A 34 6.22 8.62 1.15
N LEU A 35 5.31 9.17 1.97
CA LEU A 35 4.75 10.51 1.73
C LEU A 35 5.83 11.59 1.80
N ALA A 36 6.70 11.53 2.80
CA ALA A 36 7.82 12.45 2.95
C ALA A 36 8.81 12.34 1.78
N ALA A 37 9.15 11.10 1.36
CA ALA A 37 10.05 10.87 0.23
C ALA A 37 9.48 11.45 -1.07
N PHE A 38 8.17 11.24 -1.32
CA PHE A 38 7.51 11.79 -2.50
C PHE A 38 7.46 13.33 -2.46
N TYR A 39 7.13 13.91 -1.31
CA TYR A 39 7.06 15.35 -1.14
C TYR A 39 8.43 16.02 -1.33
N VAL A 40 9.47 15.48 -0.68
CA VAL A 40 10.84 16.00 -0.80
C VAL A 40 11.36 15.85 -2.23
N ALA A 41 11.19 14.68 -2.83
CA ALA A 41 11.62 14.43 -4.20
C ALA A 41 10.93 15.39 -5.18
N LYS A 42 9.61 15.57 -5.06
CA LYS A 42 8.86 16.51 -5.92
C LYS A 42 9.32 17.95 -5.76
N THR A 43 9.63 18.39 -4.54
CA THR A 43 9.97 19.79 -4.23
C THR A 43 11.40 20.12 -4.62
N TYR A 44 12.34 19.19 -4.39
CA TYR A 44 13.77 19.47 -4.50
C TYR A 44 14.46 18.82 -5.72
N ALA A 45 13.74 18.03 -6.55
CA ALA A 45 14.33 17.38 -7.72
C ALA A 45 14.98 18.38 -8.69
N THR A 46 14.33 19.51 -8.96
CA THR A 46 14.84 20.56 -9.84
C THR A 46 16.08 21.25 -9.27
N GLN A 47 16.21 21.38 -7.96
CA GLN A 47 17.36 21.97 -7.29
C GLN A 47 18.58 21.04 -7.30
N LEU A 48 18.36 19.74 -7.34
CA LEU A 48 19.42 18.73 -7.42
C LEU A 48 19.96 18.57 -8.87
N THR A 49 19.15 18.92 -9.87
CA THR A 49 19.50 18.77 -11.30
C THR A 49 20.86 19.34 -11.69
N PRO A 50 21.30 20.54 -11.20
CA PRO A 50 22.60 21.12 -11.56
C PRO A 50 23.79 20.32 -11.01
N LEU A 51 23.58 19.48 -9.98
CA LEU A 51 24.62 18.66 -9.37
C LEU A 51 24.81 17.30 -10.09
N LEU A 52 23.93 16.98 -11.05
CA LEU A 52 24.05 15.76 -11.83
C LEU A 52 25.01 15.95 -13.02
N PRO A 53 25.70 14.87 -13.46
CA PRO A 53 26.62 14.92 -14.60
C PRO A 53 25.95 15.47 -15.87
N ALA A 54 26.73 16.24 -16.64
CA ALA A 54 26.27 16.84 -17.90
C ALA A 54 25.97 15.82 -19.01
N ASP A 55 26.47 14.59 -18.86
CA ASP A 55 26.38 13.52 -19.87
C ASP A 55 24.95 12.97 -20.07
N ILE A 56 23.98 13.36 -19.24
CA ILE A 56 22.59 12.91 -19.39
C ILE A 56 21.94 13.70 -20.53
N PRO A 57 21.47 13.03 -21.60
CA PRO A 57 21.11 13.67 -22.87
C PRO A 57 19.81 14.51 -22.85
N SER A 58 19.06 14.52 -21.75
CA SER A 58 17.77 15.21 -21.65
C SER A 58 17.54 15.81 -20.26
N ASP A 59 17.07 17.05 -20.20
CA ASP A 59 16.72 17.72 -18.94
C ASP A 59 15.61 16.98 -18.18
N SER A 60 14.66 16.38 -18.90
CA SER A 60 13.62 15.54 -18.29
C SER A 60 14.20 14.30 -17.60
N LEU A 61 15.22 13.69 -18.19
CA LEU A 61 15.92 12.54 -17.60
C LEU A 61 16.75 12.96 -16.37
N LYS A 62 17.34 14.14 -16.38
CA LYS A 62 18.04 14.70 -15.21
C LYS A 62 17.08 14.92 -14.04
N ILE A 63 15.91 15.50 -14.30
CA ILE A 63 14.89 15.73 -13.27
C ILE A 63 14.39 14.38 -12.73
N LEU A 64 14.15 13.39 -13.60
CA LEU A 64 13.73 12.06 -13.18
C LEU A 64 14.80 11.37 -12.33
N ALA A 65 16.06 11.44 -12.72
CA ALA A 65 17.19 10.87 -11.97
C ALA A 65 17.32 11.56 -10.60
N ALA A 66 17.24 12.89 -10.56
CA ALA A 66 17.24 13.68 -9.32
C ALA A 66 16.09 13.28 -8.39
N PHE A 67 14.89 13.10 -8.95
CA PHE A 67 13.73 12.64 -8.21
C PHE A 67 13.96 11.25 -7.59
N ILE A 68 14.45 10.30 -8.37
CA ILE A 68 14.71 8.94 -7.90
C ILE A 68 15.78 8.95 -6.79
N ILE A 69 16.86 9.71 -6.96
CA ILE A 69 17.95 9.81 -5.98
C ILE A 69 17.40 10.36 -4.65
N LEU A 70 16.67 11.48 -4.69
CA LEU A 70 16.09 12.09 -3.50
C LEU A 70 15.06 11.16 -2.84
N PHE A 71 14.21 10.53 -3.63
CA PHE A 71 13.21 9.60 -3.15
C PHE A 71 13.84 8.44 -2.38
N LEU A 72 14.86 7.80 -2.98
CA LEU A 72 15.57 6.69 -2.34
C LEU A 72 16.36 7.15 -1.11
N ALA A 73 17.00 8.33 -1.14
CA ALA A 73 17.73 8.88 0.00
C ALA A 73 16.81 9.11 1.20
N VAL A 74 15.63 9.71 1.00
CA VAL A 74 14.65 9.93 2.07
C VAL A 74 14.07 8.61 2.58
N LEU A 75 13.80 7.64 1.71
CA LEU A 75 13.35 6.32 2.13
C LEU A 75 14.41 5.60 2.97
N LEU A 76 15.69 5.73 2.61
CA LEU A 76 16.79 5.14 3.37
C LEU A 76 16.86 5.76 4.78
N ILE A 77 16.84 7.09 4.87
CA ILE A 77 16.83 7.81 6.16
C ILE A 77 15.61 7.40 6.99
N SER A 78 14.43 7.37 6.39
CA SER A 78 13.18 6.95 7.06
C SER A 78 13.28 5.51 7.58
N SER A 79 13.90 4.60 6.83
CA SER A 79 14.09 3.21 7.23
C SER A 79 15.04 3.07 8.43
N LEU A 80 16.13 3.86 8.46
CA LEU A 80 17.07 3.89 9.58
C LEU A 80 16.39 4.42 10.86
N LEU A 81 15.61 5.51 10.75
CA LEU A 81 14.82 6.04 11.85
C LEU A 81 13.82 5.00 12.37
N CYS A 82 13.17 4.26 11.46
CA CYS A 82 12.24 3.21 11.80
C CYS A 82 12.89 2.09 12.61
N ILE A 83 14.11 1.67 12.23
CA ILE A 83 14.88 0.65 12.95
C ILE A 83 15.23 1.16 14.36
N ALA A 84 15.73 2.38 14.47
CA ALA A 84 16.10 2.99 15.74
C ALA A 84 14.90 3.08 16.71
N LEU A 85 13.77 3.61 16.25
CA LEU A 85 12.54 3.73 17.06
C LEU A 85 11.98 2.36 17.45
N SER A 86 12.00 1.38 16.56
CA SER A 86 11.56 0.01 16.88
C SER A 86 12.45 -0.64 17.94
N GLY A 87 13.74 -0.32 17.96
CA GLY A 87 14.69 -0.79 18.97
C GLY A 87 14.38 -0.22 20.37
N VAL A 88 14.03 1.06 20.43
CA VAL A 88 13.61 1.73 21.68
C VAL A 88 12.35 1.09 22.24
N LEU A 89 11.33 0.86 21.41
CA LEU A 89 10.07 0.23 21.85
C LEU A 89 10.25 -1.16 22.43
N LYS A 90 11.19 -1.94 21.88
CA LYS A 90 11.54 -3.26 22.46
C LYS A 90 12.14 -3.13 23.85
N LYS A 91 13.01 -2.13 24.07
CA LYS A 91 13.67 -1.90 25.37
C LYS A 91 12.70 -1.45 26.47
N ILE A 92 11.64 -0.70 26.11
CA ILE A 92 10.64 -0.20 27.05
C ILE A 92 9.55 -1.25 27.38
N GLY A 93 9.62 -2.44 26.76
CA GLY A 93 8.62 -3.50 27.01
C GLY A 93 7.29 -3.33 26.28
N LEU A 94 7.09 -2.28 25.47
CA LEU A 94 5.86 -2.01 24.72
C LEU A 94 5.72 -2.83 23.43
N ASN A 95 6.55 -3.85 23.27
CA ASN A 95 6.57 -4.65 22.04
C ASN A 95 5.25 -5.40 21.78
N TRP A 96 4.58 -5.89 22.83
CA TRP A 96 3.30 -6.59 22.69
C TRP A 96 2.19 -5.67 22.16
N LEU A 97 2.12 -4.43 22.67
CA LEU A 97 1.16 -3.43 22.24
C LEU A 97 1.43 -3.02 20.78
N ASN A 98 2.69 -2.78 20.43
CA ASN A 98 3.12 -2.47 19.07
C ASN A 98 2.74 -3.58 18.08
N ARG A 99 2.84 -4.84 18.48
CA ARG A 99 2.42 -5.99 17.67
C ARG A 99 0.91 -6.11 17.56
N GLY A 100 0.17 -5.88 18.67
CA GLY A 100 -1.29 -5.90 18.68
C GLY A 100 -1.90 -4.83 17.78
N VAL A 101 -1.43 -3.60 17.90
CA VAL A 101 -1.83 -2.50 17.00
C VAL A 101 -1.38 -2.80 15.57
N GLY A 102 -0.21 -3.42 15.38
CA GLY A 102 0.26 -3.90 14.08
C GLY A 102 -0.72 -4.87 13.41
N ALA A 103 -1.35 -5.77 14.18
CA ALA A 103 -2.37 -6.68 13.64
C ALA A 103 -3.58 -5.93 13.07
N VAL A 104 -4.04 -4.87 13.75
CA VAL A 104 -5.15 -4.03 13.28
C VAL A 104 -4.77 -3.33 11.96
N PHE A 105 -3.57 -2.77 11.88
CA PHE A 105 -3.05 -2.19 10.63
C PHE A 105 -2.92 -3.24 9.52
N GLY A 106 -2.44 -4.44 9.87
CA GLY A 106 -2.34 -5.56 8.93
C GLY A 106 -3.69 -6.01 8.38
N PHE A 107 -4.72 -6.03 9.24
CA PHE A 107 -6.10 -6.31 8.83
C PHE A 107 -6.64 -5.24 7.87
N ALA A 108 -6.51 -3.96 8.24
CA ALA A 108 -6.96 -2.85 7.39
C ALA A 108 -6.25 -2.86 6.03
N ARG A 109 -4.93 -3.08 6.01
CA ARG A 109 -4.14 -3.22 4.78
C ARG A 109 -4.57 -4.44 3.96
N GLY A 110 -4.77 -5.59 4.60
CA GLY A 110 -5.22 -6.81 3.93
C GLY A 110 -6.58 -6.62 3.27
N LEU A 111 -7.52 -5.99 4.00
CA LEU A 111 -8.82 -5.63 3.47
C LEU A 111 -8.73 -4.69 2.27
N LEU A 112 -7.88 -3.67 2.35
CA LEU A 112 -7.64 -2.73 1.25
C LEU A 112 -7.08 -3.45 0.01
N ILE A 113 -6.11 -4.35 0.18
CA ILE A 113 -5.56 -5.15 -0.93
C ILE A 113 -6.66 -5.99 -1.56
N VAL A 114 -7.49 -6.66 -0.76
CA VAL A 114 -8.61 -7.46 -1.24
C VAL A 114 -9.62 -6.59 -1.99
N CYS A 115 -9.97 -5.40 -1.47
CA CYS A 115 -10.86 -4.47 -2.15
C CYS A 115 -10.32 -4.03 -3.52
N VAL A 116 -9.01 -3.76 -3.62
CA VAL A 116 -8.37 -3.43 -4.90
C VAL A 116 -8.44 -4.62 -5.87
N LEU A 117 -8.19 -5.84 -5.40
CA LEU A 117 -8.29 -7.03 -6.24
C LEU A 117 -9.72 -7.29 -6.69
N VAL A 118 -10.71 -7.13 -5.81
CA VAL A 118 -12.14 -7.23 -6.14
C VAL A 118 -12.54 -6.17 -7.15
N PHE A 119 -12.07 -4.93 -6.99
CA PHE A 119 -12.28 -3.85 -7.95
C PHE A 119 -11.71 -4.21 -9.33
N LEU A 120 -10.46 -4.70 -9.39
CA LEU A 120 -9.85 -5.13 -10.64
C LEU A 120 -10.59 -6.32 -11.27
N ALA A 121 -11.03 -7.27 -10.45
CA ALA A 121 -11.85 -8.38 -10.90
C ALA A 121 -13.20 -7.92 -11.48
N GLY A 122 -13.80 -6.88 -10.90
CA GLY A 122 -15.03 -6.25 -11.39
C GLY A 122 -14.91 -5.60 -12.78
N LEU A 123 -13.68 -5.30 -13.22
CA LEU A 123 -13.41 -4.84 -14.59
C LEU A 123 -13.34 -6.00 -15.61
N THR A 124 -13.35 -7.22 -15.13
CA THR A 124 -13.29 -8.45 -15.95
C THR A 124 -14.64 -9.17 -15.94
N SER A 125 -14.72 -10.36 -16.51
CA SER A 125 -15.90 -11.24 -16.45
C SER A 125 -15.91 -12.16 -15.21
N LEU A 126 -14.94 -12.04 -14.30
CA LEU A 126 -14.81 -12.89 -13.10
C LEU A 126 -16.02 -12.83 -12.14
N PRO A 127 -16.72 -11.69 -11.95
CA PRO A 127 -17.90 -11.64 -11.09
C PRO A 127 -19.05 -12.56 -11.55
N ASN A 128 -19.08 -12.94 -12.82
CA ASN A 128 -20.10 -13.85 -13.39
C ASN A 128 -19.77 -15.33 -13.16
N ASP A 129 -18.61 -15.66 -12.58
CA ASP A 129 -18.23 -17.05 -12.29
C ASP A 129 -19.04 -17.57 -11.08
N VAL A 130 -19.48 -18.82 -11.16
CA VAL A 130 -20.20 -19.52 -10.08
C VAL A 130 -19.39 -19.55 -8.78
N ARG A 131 -18.06 -19.58 -8.86
CA ARG A 131 -17.15 -19.52 -7.71
C ARG A 131 -17.17 -18.18 -6.99
N TRP A 132 -17.47 -17.11 -7.72
CA TRP A 132 -17.60 -15.77 -7.18
C TRP A 132 -18.97 -15.53 -6.57
N THR A 133 -20.04 -15.85 -7.30
CA THR A 133 -21.43 -15.61 -6.87
C THR A 133 -21.80 -16.44 -5.62
N ASN A 134 -21.23 -17.64 -5.46
CA ASN A 134 -21.44 -18.50 -4.28
C ASN A 134 -20.44 -18.23 -3.14
N ALA A 135 -19.59 -17.22 -3.25
CA ALA A 135 -18.61 -16.89 -2.23
C ALA A 135 -19.27 -16.07 -1.10
N MET A 136 -18.90 -16.40 0.14
CA MET A 136 -19.44 -15.73 1.33
C MET A 136 -18.98 -14.28 1.44
N PHE A 137 -17.75 -14.00 0.99
CA PHE A 137 -17.14 -12.67 1.07
C PHE A 137 -17.35 -11.81 -0.18
N SER A 138 -17.93 -12.33 -1.27
CA SER A 138 -18.14 -11.57 -2.51
C SER A 138 -19.09 -10.38 -2.28
N SER A 139 -20.28 -10.63 -1.75
CA SER A 139 -21.31 -9.60 -1.53
C SER A 139 -20.85 -8.46 -0.60
N PRO A 140 -20.28 -8.71 0.60
CA PRO A 140 -19.80 -7.63 1.46
C PRO A 140 -18.61 -6.86 0.86
N LEU A 141 -17.72 -7.53 0.13
CA LEU A 141 -16.58 -6.88 -0.52
C LEU A 141 -17.02 -6.02 -1.71
N GLU A 142 -17.98 -6.50 -2.51
CA GLU A 142 -18.58 -5.70 -3.58
C GLU A 142 -19.29 -4.45 -3.05
N ALA A 143 -20.03 -4.58 -1.95
CA ALA A 143 -20.66 -3.45 -1.28
C ALA A 143 -19.63 -2.41 -0.82
N LEU A 144 -18.50 -2.88 -0.26
CA LEU A 144 -17.38 -2.02 0.16
C LEU A 144 -16.76 -1.32 -1.04
N VAL A 145 -16.51 -2.03 -2.14
CA VAL A 145 -15.96 -1.46 -3.38
C VAL A 145 -16.96 -0.48 -4.00
N LYS A 146 -18.26 -0.79 -4.01
CA LYS A 146 -19.30 0.14 -4.48
C LYS A 146 -19.29 1.47 -3.70
N THR A 147 -19.01 1.44 -2.41
CA THR A 147 -18.86 2.64 -1.57
C THR A 147 -17.61 3.45 -1.93
N MET A 148 -16.57 2.80 -2.47
CA MET A 148 -15.33 3.46 -2.91
C MET A 148 -15.39 3.96 -4.36
N LEU A 149 -16.37 3.52 -5.17
CA LEU A 149 -16.52 3.93 -6.58
C LEU A 149 -16.56 5.45 -6.80
N PRO A 150 -17.17 6.28 -5.92
CA PRO A 150 -17.17 7.74 -6.09
C PRO A 150 -15.77 8.38 -6.07
N LEU A 151 -14.76 7.68 -5.50
CA LEU A 151 -13.37 8.14 -5.45
C LEU A 151 -12.60 7.83 -6.74
N VAL A 152 -13.17 7.00 -7.63
CA VAL A 152 -12.55 6.57 -8.89
C VAL A 152 -13.10 7.41 -10.05
N PRO A 153 -12.28 7.76 -11.06
CA PRO A 153 -12.74 8.46 -12.25
C PRO A 153 -13.93 7.72 -12.90
N GLN A 154 -14.95 8.48 -13.29
CA GLN A 154 -16.21 7.93 -13.85
C GLN A 154 -16.02 7.06 -15.09
N THR A 155 -14.95 7.31 -15.84
CA THR A 155 -14.57 6.50 -17.01
C THR A 155 -14.26 5.04 -16.65
N VAL A 156 -13.68 4.79 -15.47
CA VAL A 156 -13.34 3.45 -14.99
C VAL A 156 -14.52 2.83 -14.24
N ALA A 157 -15.23 3.63 -13.43
CA ALA A 157 -16.39 3.17 -12.65
C ALA A 157 -17.51 2.57 -13.51
N LYS A 158 -17.71 3.09 -14.74
CA LYS A 158 -18.71 2.58 -15.70
C LYS A 158 -18.41 1.18 -16.24
N HIS A 159 -17.19 0.70 -16.14
CA HIS A 159 -16.79 -0.61 -16.65
C HIS A 159 -16.83 -1.72 -15.59
N VAL A 160 -17.14 -1.36 -14.35
CA VAL A 160 -17.24 -2.33 -13.24
C VAL A 160 -18.57 -3.07 -13.33
N LYS A 161 -18.50 -4.38 -13.54
CA LYS A 161 -19.64 -5.29 -13.70
C LYS A 161 -19.81 -6.09 -12.42
N TYR A 162 -20.56 -5.55 -11.47
CA TYR A 162 -21.09 -6.35 -10.37
C TYR A 162 -22.56 -6.66 -10.66
N ALA A 163 -22.93 -7.93 -10.49
CA ALA A 163 -24.31 -8.37 -10.61
C ALA A 163 -25.20 -7.76 -9.50
#